data_a990cc1b3f9578f3a4d70c459216ff09
#
_entry.id   a990cc1b3f9578f3a4d70c459216ff09
#
_cell.length_a   1.000
_cell.length_b   1.000
_cell.length_c   1.000
_cell.angle_alpha   90.00
_cell.angle_beta   90.00
_cell.angle_gamma   90.00
#
_symmetry.space_group_name_H-M   'P 1'
#
loop_
_entity.id
_entity.type
_entity.pdbx_description
1 polymer ?
#
loop_
_entity_poly.entity_id
_entity_poly.type
_entity_poly.pdbx_seq_one_letter_code
_entity_poly.pdbx_strand_id
1 'polypeptide(L)'
;MKTQPASTPNLVDHGFMDARYKLLDIAAFLDRLERHEQEDDFRVKALYDALQCLTKRGGKRGHDVQMLLSDPSTEPIPAAHTKGATGAFSPEVQV
;
A
#
# COMPACT_ATOMS: atom_id res chain seq x y z
N MET A 1 -30.48 -12.57 -19.32
CA MET A 1 -29.33 -12.58 -18.47
C MET A 1 -28.03 -12.60 -19.26
N LYS A 2 -27.14 -11.80 -18.91
CA LYS A 2 -25.91 -11.71 -19.66
C LYS A 2 -24.97 -12.86 -19.29
N THR A 3 -24.49 -13.53 -20.29
CA THR A 3 -23.61 -14.67 -20.12
C THR A 3 -22.16 -14.20 -20.19
N GLN A 4 -21.39 -14.51 -19.16
CA GLN A 4 -19.98 -14.19 -19.19
C GLN A 4 -19.22 -15.24 -19.99
N PRO A 5 -18.14 -14.83 -20.65
CA PRO A 5 -17.28 -15.81 -21.28
C PRO A 5 -16.78 -16.83 -20.28
N ALA A 6 -16.62 -18.06 -20.71
CA ALA A 6 -16.16 -19.12 -19.83
C ALA A 6 -14.79 -18.80 -19.25
N SER A 7 -13.99 -18.00 -19.96
CA SER A 7 -12.64 -17.66 -19.50
C SER A 7 -12.62 -16.53 -18.49
N THR A 8 -13.76 -15.90 -18.23
CA THR A 8 -13.79 -14.76 -17.31
C THR A 8 -14.24 -15.23 -15.93
N PRO A 9 -13.34 -15.27 -14.96
CA PRO A 9 -13.71 -15.70 -13.62
C PRO A 9 -14.54 -14.63 -12.92
N ASN A 10 -15.29 -15.05 -11.93
CA ASN A 10 -15.95 -14.10 -11.06
C ASN A 10 -14.92 -13.67 -10.03
N LEU A 11 -14.34 -12.49 -10.25
CA LEU A 11 -13.24 -12.02 -9.42
C LEU A 11 -13.68 -11.74 -8.00
N VAL A 12 -14.92 -11.33 -7.80
CA VAL A 12 -15.42 -11.07 -6.46
C VAL A 12 -15.49 -12.36 -5.67
N ASP A 13 -16.04 -13.42 -6.28
CA ASP A 13 -16.12 -14.71 -5.59
C ASP A 13 -14.74 -15.24 -5.21
N HIS A 14 -13.77 -15.03 -6.08
CA HIS A 14 -12.44 -15.60 -5.86
C HIS A 14 -11.57 -14.77 -4.92
N GLY A 15 -11.79 -13.48 -4.84
CA GLY A 15 -10.86 -12.61 -4.15
C GLY A 15 -11.41 -11.81 -2.97
N PHE A 16 -12.72 -11.81 -2.78
CA PHE A 16 -13.30 -10.90 -1.80
C PHE A 16 -12.83 -11.20 -0.38
N MET A 17 -12.81 -12.48 0.01
CA MET A 17 -12.44 -12.80 1.39
C MET A 17 -10.99 -12.43 1.69
N ASP A 18 -10.10 -12.64 0.73
CA ASP A 18 -8.71 -12.25 0.91
C ASP A 18 -8.59 -10.74 1.06
N ALA A 19 -9.28 -9.98 0.22
CA ALA A 19 -9.25 -8.52 0.32
C ALA A 19 -9.84 -8.05 1.63
N ARG A 20 -10.90 -8.70 2.08
CA ARG A 20 -11.53 -8.35 3.35
C ARG A 20 -10.57 -8.55 4.51
N TYR A 21 -9.87 -9.68 4.55
CA TYR A 21 -8.92 -9.94 5.61
C TYR A 21 -7.78 -8.92 5.61
N LYS A 22 -7.29 -8.58 4.44
CA LYS A 22 -6.21 -7.60 4.35
C LYS A 22 -6.66 -6.22 4.84
N LEU A 23 -7.87 -5.85 4.49
CA LEU A 23 -8.40 -4.57 4.95
C LEU A 23 -8.58 -4.55 6.47
N LEU A 24 -9.09 -5.65 7.02
CA LEU A 24 -9.23 -5.75 8.47
C LEU A 24 -7.89 -5.71 9.18
N ASP A 25 -6.87 -6.32 8.60
CA ASP A 25 -5.53 -6.26 9.17
C ASP A 25 -5.00 -4.83 9.20
N ILE A 26 -5.24 -4.09 8.13
CA ILE A 26 -4.80 -2.70 8.07
C ILE A 26 -5.55 -1.87 9.12
N ALA A 27 -6.84 -2.07 9.22
CA ALA A 27 -7.64 -1.32 10.20
C ALA A 27 -7.17 -1.59 11.62
N ALA A 28 -6.91 -2.86 11.95
CA ALA A 28 -6.44 -3.22 13.28
C ALA A 28 -5.06 -2.63 13.56
N PHE A 29 -4.21 -2.61 12.54
CA PHE A 29 -2.89 -2.02 12.67
C PHE A 29 -2.97 -0.53 13.00
N LEU A 30 -3.83 0.18 12.28
CA LEU A 30 -3.98 1.62 12.51
C LEU A 30 -4.56 1.90 13.89
N ASP A 31 -5.51 1.08 14.34
CA ASP A 31 -6.06 1.25 15.68
C ASP A 31 -4.99 1.04 16.74
N ARG A 32 -4.11 0.07 16.51
CA ARG A 32 -3.04 -0.22 17.46
C ARG A 32 -2.04 0.92 17.54
N LEU A 33 -1.72 1.52 16.39
CA LEU A 33 -0.83 2.67 16.37
C LEU A 33 -1.43 3.85 17.14
N GLU A 34 -2.73 4.05 16.97
CA GLU A 34 -3.40 5.14 17.66
C GLU A 34 -3.37 4.93 19.17
N ARG A 35 -3.63 3.71 19.62
CA ARG A 35 -3.63 3.42 21.06
C ARG A 35 -2.26 3.63 21.69
N HIS A 36 -1.20 3.43 20.92
CA HIS A 36 0.17 3.57 21.41
C HIS A 36 0.82 4.88 20.99
N GLU A 37 0.03 5.80 20.43
CA GLU A 37 0.51 7.11 20.03
C GLU A 37 1.70 7.04 19.08
N GLN A 38 1.63 6.14 18.10
CA GLN A 38 2.72 5.94 17.14
C GLN A 38 2.33 6.31 15.73
N GLU A 39 1.34 7.17 15.55
CA GLU A 39 0.88 7.56 14.23
C GLU A 39 1.79 8.59 13.56
N ASP A 40 2.77 9.10 14.25
CA ASP A 40 3.61 10.18 13.75
C ASP A 40 4.74 9.71 12.85
N ASP A 41 4.86 8.43 12.65
CA ASP A 41 5.90 7.86 11.81
C ASP A 41 5.64 8.19 10.34
N PHE A 42 6.72 8.50 9.59
CA PHE A 42 6.56 8.85 8.17
C PHE A 42 5.92 7.73 7.37
N ARG A 43 6.13 6.49 7.76
CA ARG A 43 5.55 5.36 7.05
C ARG A 43 4.05 5.32 7.23
N VAL A 44 3.55 5.74 8.39
CA VAL A 44 2.12 5.79 8.64
C VAL A 44 1.47 6.86 7.79
N LYS A 45 2.14 8.00 7.66
CA LYS A 45 1.63 9.07 6.80
C LYS A 45 1.58 8.63 5.35
N ALA A 46 2.62 7.94 4.90
CA ALA A 46 2.63 7.41 3.55
C ALA A 46 1.52 6.38 3.34
N LEU A 47 1.25 5.58 4.36
CA LEU A 47 0.19 4.58 4.27
C LEU A 47 -1.19 5.24 4.14
N TYR A 48 -1.43 6.31 4.89
CA TYR A 48 -2.70 7.04 4.76
C TYR A 48 -2.86 7.62 3.36
N ASP A 49 -1.80 8.18 2.80
CA ASP A 49 -1.85 8.70 1.44
C ASP A 49 -2.13 7.58 0.44
N ALA A 50 -1.51 6.43 0.64
CA ALA A 50 -1.72 5.30 -0.26
C ALA A 50 -3.14 4.76 -0.15
N LEU A 51 -3.72 4.77 1.04
CA LEU A 51 -5.09 4.31 1.22
C LEU A 51 -6.08 5.14 0.43
N GLN A 52 -5.79 6.42 0.27
CA GLN A 52 -6.67 7.28 -0.53
C GLN A 52 -6.68 6.87 -2.00
N CYS A 53 -5.60 6.28 -2.48
CA CYS A 53 -5.56 5.81 -3.86
C CYS A 53 -6.53 4.67 -4.12
N LEU A 54 -6.90 3.93 -3.08
CA LEU A 54 -7.73 2.75 -3.24
C LEU A 54 -9.16 3.09 -3.64
N THR A 55 -9.60 4.30 -3.40
CA THR A 55 -10.96 4.72 -3.75
C THR A 55 -11.05 5.35 -5.13
N LYS A 56 -9.92 5.51 -5.81
CA LYS A 56 -9.91 6.11 -7.13
C LYS A 56 -10.13 5.06 -8.20
N ARG A 57 -10.81 5.44 -9.26
CA ARG A 57 -11.01 4.57 -10.40
C ARG A 57 -9.96 4.89 -11.44
N GLY A 58 -9.81 4.01 -12.42
CA GLY A 58 -8.88 4.26 -13.51
C GLY A 58 -7.87 3.15 -13.75
N GLY A 59 -7.88 2.12 -12.90
CA GLY A 59 -7.02 0.96 -13.13
C GLY A 59 -5.58 1.14 -12.73
N LYS A 60 -5.26 2.19 -11.97
CA LYS A 60 -3.88 2.47 -11.60
C LYS A 60 -3.64 2.44 -10.09
N ARG A 61 -4.57 1.85 -9.34
CA ARG A 61 -4.45 1.88 -7.88
C ARG A 61 -3.16 1.23 -7.39
N GLY A 62 -2.84 0.06 -7.92
CA GLY A 62 -1.62 -0.63 -7.51
C GLY A 62 -0.37 0.16 -7.84
N HIS A 63 -0.34 0.73 -9.03
CA HIS A 63 0.79 1.55 -9.44
C HIS A 63 0.94 2.78 -8.55
N ASP A 64 -0.15 3.46 -8.28
CA ASP A 64 -0.11 4.67 -7.48
C ASP A 64 0.33 4.39 -6.04
N VAL A 65 -0.16 3.30 -5.46
CA VAL A 65 0.25 2.91 -4.11
C VAL A 65 1.74 2.60 -4.09
N GLN A 66 2.20 1.85 -5.09
CA GLN A 66 3.61 1.49 -5.16
C GLN A 66 4.49 2.72 -5.29
N MET A 67 4.07 3.68 -6.11
CA MET A 67 4.85 4.90 -6.29
C MET A 67 4.91 5.74 -5.01
N LEU A 68 3.81 5.80 -4.28
CA LEU A 68 3.79 6.55 -3.04
C LEU A 68 4.70 5.94 -1.98
N LEU A 69 4.88 4.64 -2.00
CA LEU A 69 5.69 3.96 -1.00
C LEU A 69 7.13 3.77 -1.45
N SER A 70 7.44 4.10 -2.69
CA SER A 70 8.76 3.85 -3.24
C SER A 70 9.62 5.10 -3.17
N ASP A 71 10.93 4.87 -3.13
CA ASP A 71 11.90 5.94 -3.22
C ASP A 71 11.87 6.53 -4.63
N PRO A 72 11.64 7.83 -4.80
CA PRO A 72 11.61 8.43 -6.12
C PRO A 72 12.98 8.55 -6.78
N SER A 73 14.05 8.24 -6.08
CA SER A 73 15.39 8.33 -6.64
C SER A 73 15.54 7.35 -7.79
N THR A 74 16.14 7.83 -8.89
CA THR A 74 16.41 6.98 -10.05
C THR A 74 17.81 6.43 -10.05
N GLU A 75 18.63 6.84 -9.12
CA GLU A 75 20.01 6.38 -9.06
C GLU A 75 20.14 5.30 -7.99
N PRO A 76 20.88 4.23 -8.30
CA PRO A 76 21.06 3.19 -7.32
C PRO A 76 21.89 3.73 -6.15
N ILE A 77 21.56 3.27 -4.97
CA ILE A 77 22.29 3.63 -3.78
C ILE A 77 23.62 2.91 -3.83
N PRO A 78 24.73 3.65 -3.73
CA PRO A 78 26.06 3.02 -3.87
C PRO A 78 26.30 1.90 -2.88
N ALA A 79 25.80 2.05 -1.68
CA ALA A 79 26.00 1.04 -0.68
C ALA A 79 24.68 0.73 -0.04
N ALA A 80 24.20 -0.47 -0.27
CA ALA A 80 22.96 -0.91 0.33
C ALA A 80 23.21 -1.39 1.74
N HIS A 81 24.11 -0.73 2.42
CA HIS A 81 24.44 -1.11 3.76
C HIS A 81 23.41 -0.68 4.75
N THR A 82 22.51 0.13 4.32
CA THR A 82 21.49 0.58 5.23
C THR A 82 20.60 -0.59 5.57
N LYS A 83 19.96 -0.43 6.66
CA LYS A 83 19.03 -1.40 7.08
C LYS A 83 17.92 -1.50 6.07
N GLY A 84 17.99 -2.24 5.16
CA GLY A 84 17.02 -2.63 4.22
C GLY A 84 15.85 -1.70 3.98
N ALA A 85 14.88 -2.19 3.27
CA ALA A 85 13.72 -1.41 2.93
C ALA A 85 12.85 -1.18 4.17
N THR A 86 12.38 0.06 4.31
CA THR A 86 11.50 0.39 5.42
C THR A 86 10.03 0.28 5.04
N GLY A 87 9.76 0.02 3.76
CA GLY A 87 8.38 -0.07 3.29
C GLY A 87 7.84 1.25 2.78
N ALA A 88 8.54 2.35 3.01
CA ALA A 88 8.12 3.66 2.53
C ALA A 88 9.33 4.57 2.42
N PHE A 89 9.27 5.47 1.48
CA PHE A 89 10.32 6.45 1.29
C PHE A 89 10.36 7.42 2.46
N SER A 90 11.56 7.70 2.96
CA SER A 90 11.74 8.63 4.06
C SER A 90 12.46 9.88 3.57
N PRO A 91 11.79 10.99 3.47
CA PRO A 91 12.45 12.23 3.06
C PRO A 91 13.46 12.72 4.08
N GLU A 92 13.36 12.28 5.31
CA GLU A 92 14.26 12.77 6.36
C GLU A 92 15.65 12.17 6.26
N VAL A 93 15.77 11.04 5.59
CA VAL A 93 17.06 10.37 5.44
C VAL A 93 17.72 10.70 4.12
N GLN A 94 17.06 11.45 3.31
CA GLN A 94 17.55 11.81 2.00
C GLN A 94 18.57 12.91 2.13
N VAL A 95 19.78 12.66 1.73
CA VAL A 95 20.84 13.64 1.84
C VAL A 95 21.38 13.98 0.47
#